data_5f07aa1ea7fce13669b81b611f1b50b9
#
_entry.id   5f07aa1ea7fce13669b81b611f1b50b9
#
_cell.length_a   1.000
_cell.length_b   1.000
_cell.length_c   1.000
_cell.angle_alpha   90.00
_cell.angle_beta   90.00
_cell.angle_gamma   90.00
#
_symmetry.space_group_name_H-M   'P 1'
#
loop_
_entity.id
_entity.type
_entity.pdbx_description
1 polymer ?
#
loop_
_entity_poly.entity_id
_entity_poly.type
_entity_poly.pdbx_seq_one_letter_code
_entity_poly.pdbx_strand_id
1 'polypeptide(L)'
;NWFNPETQKWEESMFSPEMLGEYDLVRVSEAMTSNPLTVTPETPVATVARTMVDQGIHRVFVVDAEQRLQGVISAFDFVEYVAEG
;
A
#
# COMPACT_ATOMS: atom_id res chain seq x y z
N ASN A 1 4.67 -4.63 14.67
CA ASN A 1 3.91 -5.81 15.16
C ASN A 1 3.03 -6.35 14.07
N TRP A 2 2.86 -7.63 14.05
CA TRP A 2 1.98 -8.30 13.09
C TRP A 2 1.22 -9.41 13.81
N PHE A 3 0.04 -9.71 13.29
CA PHE A 3 -0.81 -10.75 13.86
C PHE A 3 -0.37 -12.11 13.34
N ASN A 4 -0.05 -13.02 14.24
CA ASN A 4 0.31 -14.39 13.87
C ASN A 4 -0.94 -15.25 13.93
N PRO A 5 -1.48 -15.70 12.79
CA PRO A 5 -2.70 -16.51 12.81
C PRO A 5 -2.50 -17.89 13.42
N GLU A 6 -1.29 -18.41 13.46
CA GLU A 6 -1.01 -19.71 14.04
C GLU A 6 -1.14 -19.68 15.56
N THR A 7 -0.66 -18.61 16.18
CA THR A 7 -0.75 -18.44 17.63
C THR A 7 -1.97 -17.62 18.04
N GLN A 8 -2.61 -16.95 17.08
CA GLN A 8 -3.73 -16.03 17.29
C GLN A 8 -3.35 -14.88 18.22
N LYS A 9 -2.12 -14.44 18.14
CA LYS A 9 -1.61 -13.34 18.96
C LYS A 9 -0.89 -12.33 18.11
N TRP A 10 -0.85 -11.12 18.61
CA TRP A 10 0.00 -10.09 18.03
C TRP A 10 1.42 -10.34 18.51
N GLU A 11 2.31 -10.54 17.58
CA GLU A 11 3.71 -10.74 17.86
C GLU A 11 4.50 -9.52 17.41
N GLU A 12 5.63 -9.29 18.06
CA GLU A 12 6.53 -8.26 17.62
C GLU A 12 7.12 -8.68 16.29
N SER A 13 7.24 -7.70 15.39
CA SER A 13 7.93 -7.92 14.14
C SER A 13 9.42 -8.18 14.43
N MET A 14 10.19 -8.38 13.37
CA MET A 14 11.64 -8.51 13.51
C MET A 14 12.28 -7.25 14.12
N PHE A 15 11.51 -6.16 14.22
CA PHE A 15 11.98 -4.93 14.84
C PHE A 15 11.59 -4.94 16.31
N SER A 16 12.58 -4.99 17.18
CA SER A 16 12.34 -4.86 18.61
C SER A 16 12.11 -3.39 18.98
N PRO A 17 11.49 -3.11 20.14
CA PRO A 17 11.35 -1.72 20.58
C PRO A 17 12.67 -0.98 20.67
N GLU A 18 13.75 -1.67 21.06
CA GLU A 18 15.07 -1.03 21.12
C GLU A 18 15.55 -0.61 19.76
N MET A 19 15.27 -1.42 18.72
CA MET A 19 15.65 -1.07 17.37
C MET A 19 14.84 0.12 16.87
N LEU A 20 13.57 0.19 17.22
CA LEU A 20 12.71 1.29 16.81
C LEU A 20 13.09 2.59 17.52
N GLY A 21 13.71 2.52 18.71
CA GLY A 21 14.12 3.69 19.45
C GLY A 21 15.06 4.60 18.67
N GLU A 22 15.85 4.03 17.76
CA GLU A 22 16.72 4.82 16.90
C GLU A 22 15.93 5.67 15.90
N TYR A 23 14.68 5.31 15.65
CA TYR A 23 13.82 5.97 14.66
C TYR A 23 12.70 6.78 15.29
N ASP A 24 12.71 6.92 16.64
CA ASP A 24 11.64 7.65 17.35
C ASP A 24 11.45 9.06 16.84
N LEU A 25 12.54 9.70 16.40
CA LEU A 25 12.51 11.08 15.93
C LEU A 25 12.30 11.20 14.43
N VAL A 26 12.22 10.06 13.72
CA VAL A 26 11.98 10.07 12.28
C VAL A 26 10.49 10.28 12.05
N ARG A 27 10.17 11.28 11.26
CA ARG A 27 8.77 11.59 10.94
C ARG A 27 8.30 10.74 9.77
N VAL A 28 7.00 10.52 9.70
CA VAL A 28 6.40 9.80 8.59
C VAL A 28 6.81 10.42 7.26
N SER A 29 6.87 11.76 7.19
CA SER A 29 7.26 12.45 5.96
C SER A 29 8.66 12.09 5.50
N GLU A 30 9.54 11.67 6.40
CA GLU A 30 10.90 11.28 6.05
C GLU A 30 11.00 9.83 5.58
N ALA A 31 10.07 8.99 6.03
CA ALA A 31 10.07 7.57 5.71
C ALA A 31 9.13 7.21 4.57
N MET A 32 8.15 8.04 4.28
CA MET A 32 7.15 7.75 3.26
C MET A 32 7.70 7.91 1.86
N THR A 33 7.02 7.27 0.90
CA THR A 33 7.27 7.52 -0.51
C THR A 33 6.59 8.83 -0.89
N SER A 34 7.37 9.77 -1.42
CA SER A 34 6.84 11.02 -1.93
C SER A 34 6.27 10.82 -3.34
N ASN A 35 5.28 11.61 -3.69
CA ASN A 35 4.67 11.56 -5.02
C ASN A 35 4.19 10.16 -5.40
N PRO A 36 3.29 9.57 -4.62
CA PRO A 36 2.76 8.25 -4.94
C PRO A 36 1.99 8.30 -6.26
N LEU A 37 1.94 7.18 -6.95
CA LEU A 37 1.14 7.09 -8.17
C LEU A 37 -0.34 7.22 -7.80
N THR A 38 -1.05 8.11 -8.48
CA THR A 38 -2.48 8.28 -8.29
C THR A 38 -3.20 8.11 -9.62
N VAL A 39 -4.42 7.59 -9.54
CA VAL A 39 -5.30 7.43 -10.71
C VAL A 39 -6.69 7.91 -10.32
N THR A 40 -7.55 8.05 -11.32
CA THR A 40 -8.94 8.41 -11.08
C THR A 40 -9.83 7.17 -11.17
N PRO A 41 -11.06 7.22 -10.63
CA PRO A 41 -11.97 6.08 -10.73
C PRO A 41 -12.30 5.67 -12.15
N GLU A 42 -12.14 6.56 -13.12
CA GLU A 42 -12.43 6.28 -14.52
C GLU A 42 -11.25 5.64 -15.26
N THR A 43 -10.09 5.55 -14.63
CA THR A 43 -8.91 4.94 -15.25
C THR A 43 -9.17 3.45 -15.48
N PRO A 44 -8.95 2.93 -16.70
CA PRO A 44 -9.15 1.51 -16.96
C PRO A 44 -8.27 0.64 -16.08
N VAL A 45 -8.84 -0.45 -15.59
CA VAL A 45 -8.12 -1.40 -14.72
C VAL A 45 -6.86 -1.92 -15.40
N ALA A 46 -6.93 -2.24 -16.69
CA ALA A 46 -5.77 -2.75 -17.41
C ALA A 46 -4.62 -1.75 -17.45
N THR A 47 -4.94 -0.47 -17.57
CA THR A 47 -3.92 0.59 -17.58
C THR A 47 -3.21 0.66 -16.23
N VAL A 48 -3.98 0.60 -15.15
CA VAL A 48 -3.42 0.64 -13.80
C VAL A 48 -2.53 -0.60 -13.56
N ALA A 49 -3.03 -1.77 -13.94
CA ALA A 49 -2.27 -3.01 -13.76
C ALA A 49 -0.94 -2.97 -14.51
N ARG A 50 -0.96 -2.49 -15.75
CA ARG A 50 0.25 -2.38 -16.56
C ARG A 50 1.25 -1.41 -15.92
N THR A 51 0.77 -0.28 -15.46
CA THR A 51 1.62 0.71 -14.80
C THR A 51 2.27 0.15 -13.55
N MET A 52 1.48 -0.61 -12.76
CA MET A 52 2.00 -1.22 -11.55
C MET A 52 3.11 -2.23 -11.85
N VAL A 53 2.93 -3.05 -12.87
CA VAL A 53 3.94 -4.03 -13.27
C VAL A 53 5.20 -3.32 -13.79
N ASP A 54 5.03 -2.34 -14.66
CA ASP A 54 6.14 -1.63 -15.28
C ASP A 54 6.99 -0.87 -14.26
N GLN A 55 6.36 -0.34 -13.22
CA GLN A 55 7.06 0.45 -12.22
C GLN A 55 7.34 -0.31 -10.91
N GLY A 56 6.91 -1.57 -10.83
CA GLY A 56 7.12 -2.36 -9.63
C GLY A 56 6.37 -1.84 -8.41
N ILE A 57 5.20 -1.28 -8.62
CA ILE A 57 4.38 -0.69 -7.56
C ILE A 57 3.32 -1.69 -7.13
N HIS A 58 3.05 -1.76 -5.82
CA HIS A 58 2.07 -2.70 -5.28
C HIS A 58 0.74 -2.06 -4.92
N ARG A 59 0.71 -0.74 -4.76
CA ARG A 59 -0.50 0.00 -4.38
C ARG A 59 -0.55 1.31 -5.12
N VAL A 60 -1.78 1.70 -5.48
CA VAL A 60 -2.03 2.94 -6.19
C VAL A 60 -3.19 3.63 -5.49
N PHE A 61 -3.09 4.93 -5.30
CA PHE A 61 -4.15 5.71 -4.68
C PHE A 61 -5.12 6.21 -5.74
N VAL A 62 -6.41 6.11 -5.45
CA VAL A 62 -7.47 6.59 -6.33
C VAL A 62 -7.95 7.92 -5.78
N VAL A 63 -7.90 8.96 -6.61
CA VAL A 63 -8.30 10.31 -6.21
C VAL A 63 -9.33 10.86 -7.19
N ASP A 64 -10.09 11.85 -6.73
CA ASP A 64 -11.06 12.53 -7.59
C ASP A 64 -10.39 13.70 -8.32
N ALA A 65 -11.18 14.47 -9.07
CA ALA A 65 -10.68 15.60 -9.84
C ALA A 65 -10.06 16.69 -8.97
N GLU A 66 -10.43 16.72 -7.68
CA GLU A 66 -9.90 17.69 -6.73
C GLU A 66 -8.75 17.13 -5.91
N GLN A 67 -8.22 15.97 -6.30
CA GLN A 67 -7.11 15.29 -5.64
C GLN A 67 -7.46 14.78 -4.25
N ARG A 68 -8.74 14.52 -4.00
CA ARG A 68 -9.17 13.94 -2.73
C ARG A 68 -9.15 12.42 -2.82
N LEU A 69 -8.65 11.78 -1.78
CA LEU A 69 -8.54 10.32 -1.76
C LEU A 69 -9.92 9.67 -1.79
N GLN A 70 -10.12 8.77 -2.76
CA GLN A 70 -11.35 7.99 -2.89
C GLN A 70 -11.12 6.55 -2.42
N GLY A 71 -9.93 6.04 -2.61
CA GLY A 71 -9.63 4.67 -2.21
C GLY A 71 -8.21 4.29 -2.59
N VAL A 72 -7.91 3.02 -2.37
CA VAL A 72 -6.60 2.44 -2.68
C VAL A 72 -6.86 1.14 -3.43
N ILE A 73 -6.09 0.90 -4.49
CA ILE A 73 -6.13 -0.38 -5.17
C ILE A 73 -4.76 -1.04 -5.03
N SER A 74 -4.75 -2.32 -4.68
CA SER A 74 -3.52 -3.08 -4.48
C SER A 74 -3.41 -4.19 -5.52
N ALA A 75 -2.20 -4.75 -5.62
CA ALA A 75 -1.99 -5.91 -6.50
C ALA A 75 -2.94 -7.06 -6.15
N PHE A 76 -3.22 -7.24 -4.86
CA PHE A 76 -4.13 -8.29 -4.42
C PHE A 76 -5.57 -8.06 -4.91
N ASP A 77 -6.00 -6.80 -5.01
CA ASP A 77 -7.34 -6.49 -5.54
C ASP A 77 -7.49 -6.99 -6.97
N PHE A 78 -6.42 -6.91 -7.77
CA PHE A 78 -6.44 -7.43 -9.13
C PHE A 78 -6.53 -8.96 -9.14
N VAL A 79 -5.85 -9.61 -8.20
CA VAL A 79 -5.92 -11.06 -8.08
C VAL A 79 -7.34 -11.48 -7.74
N GLU A 80 -8.00 -10.79 -6.81
CA GLU A 80 -9.38 -11.07 -6.46
C GLU A 80 -10.31 -10.87 -7.65
N TYR A 81 -10.11 -9.80 -8.39
CA TYR A 81 -10.93 -9.49 -9.56
C TYR A 81 -10.83 -10.62 -10.60
N VAL A 82 -9.63 -11.09 -10.86
CA VAL A 82 -9.42 -12.19 -11.81
C VAL A 82 -10.03 -13.49 -11.29
N ALA A 83 -9.90 -13.75 -10.00
CA ALA A 83 -10.42 -14.97 -9.39
C ALA A 83 -11.94 -15.04 -9.45
N GLU A 84 -12.62 -13.89 -9.34
CA GLU A 84 -14.08 -13.82 -9.35
C GLU A 84 -14.64 -13.72 -10.76
N GLY A 85 -13.86 -13.26 -11.68
CA GLY A 85 -14.29 -13.00 -13.03
C GLY A 85 -13.89 -14.06 -14.01
#